data_1e1ad9a6f2659da95f36d2c5ea6eba67
#
_entry.id   1e1ad9a6f2659da95f36d2c5ea6eba67
#
_cell.length_a   1.000
_cell.length_b   1.000
_cell.length_c   1.000
_cell.angle_alpha   90.00
_cell.angle_beta   90.00
_cell.angle_gamma   90.00
#
_symmetry.space_group_name_H-M   'P 1'
#
loop_
_entity.id
_entity.type
_entity.pdbx_description
1 polymer ?
#
loop_
_entity_poly.entity_id
_entity_poly.type
_entity_poly.pdbx_seq_one_letter_code
_entity_poly.pdbx_strand_id
1 'polypeptide(L)'
;VNECTLFRKFRSKKEIILQGVSQTEWRANITPELFEKVTWILEDDLKMFMRAYIGHMTPDFVNLSIGLRAPQIYQETAPYIRKVPETFLSALTVYFEKMAERGALPPADFDALALIFFASTFGYAFLRASFQDTLSAVDTERYIENQTALFLAKLVQT
;
A
#
# COMPACT_ATOMS: atom_id res chain seq x y z
N VAL A 1 10.56 -25.52 15.81
CA VAL A 1 11.98 -25.11 15.87
C VAL A 1 12.19 -24.45 17.24
N ASN A 2 13.16 -24.93 17.98
CA ASN A 2 13.43 -24.43 19.35
C ASN A 2 14.03 -23.01 19.26
N GLU A 3 13.58 -22.10 20.14
CA GLU A 3 14.06 -20.72 20.25
C GLU A 3 15.60 -20.61 20.28
N CYS A 4 16.26 -21.56 21.00
CA CYS A 4 17.71 -21.67 21.06
C CYS A 4 18.38 -21.94 19.70
N THR A 5 17.71 -22.64 18.78
CA THR A 5 18.26 -22.95 17.46
C THR A 5 18.18 -21.73 16.54
N LEU A 6 17.12 -20.91 16.68
CA LEU A 6 16.97 -19.63 16.01
C LEU A 6 18.03 -18.63 16.48
N PHE A 7 18.22 -18.50 17.80
CA PHE A 7 19.26 -17.61 18.35
C PHE A 7 20.69 -18.02 18.00
N ARG A 8 20.94 -19.31 17.73
CA ARG A 8 22.26 -19.79 17.27
C ARG A 8 22.57 -19.43 15.83
N LYS A 9 21.54 -19.28 14.99
CA LYS A 9 21.67 -18.89 13.57
C LYS A 9 21.66 -17.37 13.38
N PHE A 10 20.97 -16.67 14.26
CA PHE A 10 20.81 -15.20 14.24
C PHE A 10 21.30 -14.65 15.57
N ARG A 11 22.29 -13.81 15.55
CA ARG A 11 22.94 -13.25 16.76
C ARG A 11 21.99 -12.47 17.68
N SER A 12 20.80 -12.08 17.20
CA SER A 12 19.77 -11.43 17.99
C SER A 12 18.39 -11.58 17.36
N LYS A 13 17.33 -11.42 18.17
CA LYS A 13 15.93 -11.31 17.70
C LYS A 13 15.76 -10.22 16.64
N LYS A 14 16.53 -9.16 16.74
CA LYS A 14 16.63 -8.05 15.79
C LYS A 14 17.12 -8.50 14.42
N GLU A 15 18.17 -9.33 14.33
CA GLU A 15 18.68 -9.87 13.06
C GLU A 15 17.67 -10.78 12.38
N ILE A 16 16.90 -11.57 13.14
CA ILE A 16 15.82 -12.38 12.60
C ILE A 16 14.77 -11.51 11.92
N ILE A 17 14.34 -10.42 12.58
CA ILE A 17 13.35 -9.48 12.05
C ILE A 17 13.89 -8.78 10.81
N LEU A 18 15.11 -8.27 10.85
CA LEU A 18 15.73 -7.56 9.72
C LEU A 18 15.93 -8.47 8.50
N GLN A 19 16.32 -9.74 8.70
CA GLN A 19 16.42 -10.69 7.60
C GLN A 19 15.04 -11.09 7.06
N GLY A 20 14.04 -11.27 7.91
CA GLY A 20 12.67 -11.54 7.48
C GLY A 20 12.11 -10.40 6.63
N VAL A 21 12.38 -9.16 7.02
CA VAL A 21 11.97 -7.96 6.27
C VAL A 21 12.73 -7.80 4.95
N SER A 22 14.02 -8.19 4.92
CA SER A 22 14.82 -8.06 3.69
C SER A 22 14.52 -9.15 2.65
N GLN A 23 13.98 -10.29 3.07
CA GLN A 23 14.00 -11.48 2.24
C GLN A 23 12.79 -11.75 1.38
N THR A 24 11.53 -11.33 1.68
CA THR A 24 10.49 -11.79 0.74
C THR A 24 9.13 -11.11 0.79
N GLU A 25 8.58 -10.82 1.94
CA GLU A 25 7.14 -10.52 2.01
C GLU A 25 6.83 -9.05 2.28
N TRP A 26 7.85 -8.29 2.70
CA TRP A 26 7.76 -6.85 2.86
C TRP A 26 7.74 -6.09 1.53
N ARG A 27 8.17 -6.74 0.45
CA ARG A 27 7.95 -6.21 -0.89
C ARG A 27 6.48 -6.37 -1.19
N ALA A 28 5.73 -5.32 -0.94
CA ALA A 28 4.36 -5.23 -1.43
C ALA A 28 4.31 -5.72 -2.88
N ASN A 29 3.30 -6.51 -3.24
CA ASN A 29 3.00 -6.87 -4.63
C ASN A 29 2.61 -5.64 -5.48
N ILE A 30 2.86 -4.45 -4.95
CA ILE A 30 2.77 -3.17 -5.62
C ILE A 30 4.16 -2.87 -6.16
N THR A 31 4.55 -3.70 -7.08
CA THR A 31 5.80 -3.57 -7.80
C THR A 31 5.59 -2.70 -9.03
N PRO A 32 6.65 -2.17 -9.65
CA PRO A 32 6.55 -1.50 -10.94
C PRO A 32 5.74 -2.29 -11.99
N GLU A 33 5.74 -3.61 -11.93
CA GLU A 33 4.96 -4.48 -12.83
C GLU A 33 3.44 -4.30 -12.71
N LEU A 34 2.93 -3.80 -11.56
CA LEU A 34 1.52 -3.44 -11.47
C LEU A 34 1.17 -2.29 -12.43
N PHE A 35 2.07 -1.33 -12.56
CA PHE A 35 1.91 -0.18 -13.45
C PHE A 35 2.19 -0.52 -14.93
N GLU A 36 2.77 -1.67 -15.22
CA GLU A 36 2.85 -2.21 -16.59
C GLU A 36 1.52 -2.78 -17.08
N LYS A 37 0.59 -3.10 -16.16
CA LYS A 37 -0.73 -3.66 -16.46
C LYS A 37 -1.83 -2.60 -16.63
N VAL A 38 -1.49 -1.32 -16.62
CA VAL A 38 -2.47 -0.26 -16.76
C VAL A 38 -3.16 -0.30 -18.13
N THR A 39 -4.46 -0.11 -18.10
CA THR A 39 -5.31 -0.07 -19.30
C THR A 39 -5.41 1.33 -19.90
N TRP A 40 -5.00 2.35 -19.14
CA TRP A 40 -5.19 3.76 -19.40
C TRP A 40 -6.67 4.19 -19.40
N ILE A 41 -7.51 3.39 -18.77
CA ILE A 41 -8.88 3.74 -18.38
C ILE A 41 -8.85 4.02 -16.89
N LEU A 42 -9.00 5.29 -16.52
CA LEU A 42 -8.79 5.75 -15.13
C LEU A 42 -9.57 4.93 -14.11
N GLU A 43 -10.84 4.65 -14.38
CA GLU A 43 -11.70 3.87 -13.49
C GLU A 43 -11.15 2.46 -13.24
N ASP A 44 -10.81 1.75 -14.31
CA ASP A 44 -10.32 0.37 -14.24
C ASP A 44 -8.97 0.30 -13.52
N ASP A 45 -8.08 1.23 -13.83
CA ASP A 45 -6.75 1.29 -13.25
C ASP A 45 -6.80 1.62 -11.76
N LEU A 46 -7.62 2.59 -11.33
CA LEU A 46 -7.80 2.91 -9.91
C LEU A 46 -8.35 1.71 -9.12
N LYS A 47 -9.34 1.00 -9.66
CA LYS A 47 -9.89 -0.22 -9.06
C LYS A 47 -8.82 -1.32 -8.97
N MET A 48 -8.01 -1.49 -10.01
CA MET A 48 -6.91 -2.46 -10.01
C MET A 48 -5.87 -2.14 -8.93
N PHE A 49 -5.46 -0.87 -8.79
CA PHE A 49 -4.50 -0.45 -7.77
C PHE A 49 -5.03 -0.69 -6.35
N MET A 50 -6.30 -0.36 -6.10
CA MET A 50 -6.92 -0.61 -4.80
C MET A 50 -7.01 -2.09 -4.47
N ARG A 51 -7.46 -2.95 -5.41
CA ARG A 51 -7.53 -4.40 -5.18
C ARG A 51 -6.16 -4.99 -4.85
N ALA A 52 -5.13 -4.60 -5.60
CA ALA A 52 -3.77 -5.08 -5.37
C ALA A 52 -3.28 -4.67 -3.97
N TYR A 53 -3.50 -3.41 -3.56
CA TYR A 53 -3.05 -2.92 -2.27
C TYR A 53 -3.82 -3.55 -1.11
N ILE A 54 -5.15 -3.57 -1.17
CA ILE A 54 -6.02 -4.12 -0.12
C ILE A 54 -5.76 -5.63 0.05
N GLY A 55 -5.59 -6.36 -1.06
CA GLY A 55 -5.28 -7.79 -1.03
C GLY A 55 -3.94 -8.12 -0.37
N HIS A 56 -2.99 -7.19 -0.40
CA HIS A 56 -1.70 -7.35 0.27
C HIS A 56 -1.76 -7.07 1.77
N MET A 57 -2.69 -6.25 2.22
CA MET A 57 -2.82 -5.83 3.63
C MET A 57 -3.54 -6.91 4.45
N THR A 58 -2.81 -7.96 4.81
CA THR A 58 -3.32 -9.03 5.67
C THR A 58 -3.19 -8.67 7.17
N PRO A 59 -3.94 -9.33 8.09
CA PRO A 59 -3.74 -9.17 9.53
C PRO A 59 -2.31 -9.43 9.97
N ASP A 60 -1.64 -10.43 9.41
CA ASP A 60 -0.24 -10.75 9.72
C ASP A 60 0.70 -9.65 9.26
N PHE A 61 0.46 -9.08 8.08
CA PHE A 61 1.22 -7.94 7.58
C PHE A 61 1.06 -6.71 8.48
N VAL A 62 -0.16 -6.42 8.96
CA VAL A 62 -0.42 -5.33 9.90
C VAL A 62 0.34 -5.56 11.21
N ASN A 63 0.23 -6.76 11.79
CA ASN A 63 0.95 -7.10 13.03
C ASN A 63 2.45 -6.98 12.87
N LEU A 64 3.01 -7.46 11.77
CA LEU A 64 4.43 -7.29 11.44
C LEU A 64 4.79 -5.81 11.33
N SER A 65 3.99 -5.02 10.62
CA SER A 65 4.25 -3.59 10.41
C SER A 65 4.24 -2.79 11.73
N ILE A 66 3.38 -3.17 12.66
CA ILE A 66 3.34 -2.60 14.01
C ILE A 66 4.59 -3.01 14.79
N GLY A 67 4.95 -4.29 14.76
CA GLY A 67 6.15 -4.82 15.43
C GLY A 67 7.45 -4.14 14.97
N LEU A 68 7.56 -3.84 13.68
CA LEU A 68 8.71 -3.13 13.11
C LEU A 68 8.84 -1.67 13.59
N ARG A 69 7.81 -1.11 14.19
CA ARG A 69 7.82 0.24 14.79
C ARG A 69 8.16 0.24 16.27
N ALA A 70 8.52 -0.93 16.84
CA ALA A 70 8.96 -1.00 18.21
C ALA A 70 10.19 -0.09 18.45
N PRO A 71 10.22 0.73 19.53
CA PRO A 71 11.26 1.74 19.74
C PRO A 71 12.68 1.19 19.68
N GLN A 72 12.87 -0.08 20.10
CA GLN A 72 14.18 -0.73 20.16
C GLN A 72 14.80 -1.03 18.79
N ILE A 73 13.98 -1.09 17.73
CA ILE A 73 14.43 -1.47 16.39
C ILE A 73 14.00 -0.46 15.30
N TYR A 74 13.22 0.55 15.68
CA TYR A 74 12.60 1.45 14.69
C TYR A 74 13.62 2.19 13.83
N GLN A 75 14.74 2.60 14.39
CA GLN A 75 15.77 3.33 13.63
C GLN A 75 16.31 2.50 12.45
N GLU A 76 16.46 1.19 12.65
CA GLU A 76 16.95 0.29 11.59
C GLU A 76 15.84 -0.15 10.64
N THR A 77 14.60 -0.25 11.12
CA THR A 77 13.48 -0.71 10.30
C THR A 77 12.78 0.40 9.52
N ALA A 78 12.86 1.64 9.99
CA ALA A 78 12.20 2.79 9.37
C ALA A 78 12.47 2.94 7.86
N PRO A 79 13.70 2.77 7.34
CA PRO A 79 13.96 2.86 5.91
C PRO A 79 13.18 1.82 5.08
N TYR A 80 13.01 0.60 5.62
CA TYR A 80 12.25 -0.46 4.95
C TYR A 80 10.75 -0.18 4.98
N ILE A 81 10.23 0.28 6.13
CA ILE A 81 8.82 0.63 6.30
C ILE A 81 8.43 1.75 5.33
N ARG A 82 9.29 2.78 5.19
CA ARG A 82 9.06 3.93 4.34
C ARG A 82 9.09 3.61 2.87
N LYS A 83 9.91 2.67 2.46
CA LYS A 83 10.12 2.34 1.05
C LYS A 83 8.84 1.86 0.35
N VAL A 84 7.98 1.13 1.03
CA VAL A 84 6.73 0.62 0.44
C VAL A 84 5.79 1.76 0.02
N PRO A 85 5.36 2.66 0.93
CA PRO A 85 4.53 3.79 0.54
C PRO A 85 5.23 4.74 -0.45
N GLU A 86 6.52 4.98 -0.31
CA GLU A 86 7.27 5.82 -1.26
C GLU A 86 7.21 5.28 -2.69
N THR A 87 7.42 3.99 -2.87
CA THR A 87 7.37 3.35 -4.20
C THR A 87 5.97 3.49 -4.81
N PHE A 88 4.94 3.27 -4.01
CA PHE A 88 3.56 3.37 -4.50
C PHE A 88 3.17 4.81 -4.83
N LEU A 89 3.50 5.77 -3.96
CA LEU A 89 3.24 7.19 -4.19
C LEU A 89 3.93 7.70 -5.45
N SER A 90 5.23 7.42 -5.60
CA SER A 90 5.98 7.83 -6.79
C SER A 90 5.39 7.27 -8.08
N ALA A 91 4.98 6.00 -8.07
CA ALA A 91 4.38 5.37 -9.23
C ALA A 91 2.99 5.93 -9.54
N LEU A 92 2.17 6.24 -8.53
CA LEU A 92 0.88 6.90 -8.71
C LEU A 92 1.02 8.32 -9.26
N THR A 93 1.97 9.12 -8.75
CA THR A 93 2.24 10.46 -9.28
C THR A 93 2.56 10.38 -10.78
N VAL A 94 3.51 9.52 -11.16
CA VAL A 94 3.88 9.32 -12.58
C VAL A 94 2.68 8.81 -13.42
N TYR A 95 1.85 7.94 -12.85
CA TYR A 95 0.65 7.48 -13.55
C TYR A 95 -0.32 8.63 -13.83
N PHE A 96 -0.61 9.48 -12.83
CA PHE A 96 -1.52 10.62 -13.02
C PHE A 96 -0.95 11.67 -13.99
N GLU A 97 0.36 11.94 -13.95
CA GLU A 97 1.03 12.79 -14.93
C GLU A 97 0.82 12.27 -16.36
N LYS A 98 1.04 10.97 -16.58
CA LYS A 98 0.82 10.34 -17.88
C LYS A 98 -0.64 10.34 -18.32
N MET A 99 -1.59 10.20 -17.38
CA MET A 99 -3.02 10.33 -17.68
C MET A 99 -3.36 11.76 -18.12
N ALA A 100 -2.75 12.77 -17.52
CA ALA A 100 -2.93 14.16 -17.94
C ALA A 100 -2.30 14.45 -19.31
N GLU A 101 -1.09 13.92 -19.57
CA GLU A 101 -0.45 14.01 -20.89
C GLU A 101 -1.31 13.39 -22.01
N ARG A 102 -2.11 12.36 -21.68
CA ARG A 102 -3.07 11.73 -22.59
C ARG A 102 -4.39 12.48 -22.70
N GLY A 103 -4.55 13.58 -21.96
CA GLY A 103 -5.80 14.36 -21.92
C GLY A 103 -6.94 13.68 -21.14
N ALA A 104 -6.65 12.64 -20.37
CA ALA A 104 -7.64 11.94 -19.56
C ALA A 104 -7.86 12.56 -18.17
N LEU A 105 -6.96 13.44 -17.75
CA LEU A 105 -7.07 14.23 -16.52
C LEU A 105 -6.76 15.71 -16.78
N PRO A 106 -7.46 16.63 -16.11
CA PRO A 106 -7.06 18.04 -16.11
C PRO A 106 -5.76 18.22 -15.32
N PRO A 107 -5.03 19.32 -15.54
CA PRO A 107 -3.88 19.68 -14.72
C PRO A 107 -4.28 19.76 -13.23
N ALA A 108 -3.50 19.11 -12.37
CA ALA A 108 -3.73 19.06 -10.94
C ALA A 108 -2.41 18.94 -10.17
N ASP A 109 -2.48 19.04 -8.85
CA ASP A 109 -1.38 18.66 -7.97
C ASP A 109 -1.36 17.12 -7.85
N PHE A 110 -0.57 16.47 -8.73
CA PHE A 110 -0.55 15.01 -8.82
C PHE A 110 0.08 14.34 -7.61
N ASP A 111 0.99 15.01 -6.90
CA ASP A 111 1.55 14.50 -5.65
C ASP A 111 0.48 14.48 -4.56
N ALA A 112 -0.29 15.55 -4.43
CA ALA A 112 -1.42 15.59 -3.49
C ALA A 112 -2.50 14.58 -3.86
N LEU A 113 -2.82 14.44 -5.14
CA LEU A 113 -3.80 13.47 -5.64
C LEU A 113 -3.37 12.03 -5.34
N ALA A 114 -2.10 11.69 -5.59
CA ALA A 114 -1.54 10.39 -5.28
C ALA A 114 -1.59 10.10 -3.78
N LEU A 115 -1.22 11.08 -2.94
CA LEU A 115 -1.26 10.92 -1.50
C LEU A 115 -2.68 10.73 -0.96
N ILE A 116 -3.67 11.48 -1.45
CA ILE A 116 -5.09 11.34 -1.05
C ILE A 116 -5.62 9.97 -1.43
N PHE A 117 -5.35 9.51 -2.65
CA PHE A 117 -5.75 8.18 -3.12
C PHE A 117 -5.12 7.09 -2.28
N PHE A 118 -3.81 7.17 -2.06
CA PHE A 118 -3.07 6.19 -1.25
C PHE A 118 -3.55 6.18 0.20
N ALA A 119 -3.67 7.35 0.85
CA ALA A 119 -4.05 7.45 2.25
C ALA A 119 -5.45 6.87 2.53
N SER A 120 -6.42 7.12 1.66
CA SER A 120 -7.75 6.54 1.78
C SER A 120 -7.76 5.03 1.59
N THR A 121 -7.03 4.52 0.60
CA THR A 121 -6.87 3.08 0.32
C THR A 121 -6.16 2.38 1.46
N PHE A 122 -5.06 2.96 1.94
CA PHE A 122 -4.31 2.47 3.11
C PHE A 122 -5.18 2.43 4.36
N GLY A 123 -5.90 3.52 4.63
CA GLY A 123 -6.78 3.62 5.81
C GLY A 123 -7.83 2.51 5.82
N TYR A 124 -8.52 2.29 4.72
CA TYR A 124 -9.48 1.20 4.59
C TYR A 124 -8.83 -0.18 4.77
N ALA A 125 -7.73 -0.43 4.05
CA ALA A 125 -7.02 -1.70 4.10
C ALA A 125 -6.53 -2.03 5.52
N PHE A 126 -5.94 -1.05 6.21
CA PHE A 126 -5.46 -1.19 7.57
C PHE A 126 -6.59 -1.46 8.57
N LEU A 127 -7.67 -0.70 8.49
CA LEU A 127 -8.84 -0.88 9.37
C LEU A 127 -9.48 -2.25 9.18
N ARG A 128 -9.65 -2.68 7.93
CA ARG A 128 -10.22 -3.98 7.63
C ARG A 128 -9.32 -5.12 8.09
N ALA A 129 -8.02 -5.05 7.86
CA ALA A 129 -7.07 -6.06 8.32
C ALA A 129 -6.98 -6.12 9.85
N SER A 130 -7.14 -4.97 10.54
CA SER A 130 -7.05 -4.87 12.00
C SER A 130 -8.32 -5.33 12.72
N PHE A 131 -9.50 -4.97 12.16
CA PHE A 131 -10.78 -5.11 12.86
C PHE A 131 -11.79 -6.02 12.13
N GLN A 132 -11.46 -6.48 10.92
CA GLN A 132 -12.34 -7.26 10.05
C GLN A 132 -13.71 -6.57 9.87
N ASP A 133 -14.79 -7.31 9.93
CA ASP A 133 -16.16 -6.78 9.74
C ASP A 133 -16.75 -6.17 11.02
N THR A 134 -16.00 -6.15 12.13
CA THR A 134 -16.50 -5.63 13.42
C THR A 134 -16.60 -4.11 13.45
N LEU A 135 -15.78 -3.40 12.65
CA LEU A 135 -15.79 -1.94 12.59
C LEU A 135 -16.84 -1.41 11.58
N SER A 136 -16.96 -2.06 10.44
CA SER A 136 -17.85 -1.64 9.36
C SER A 136 -18.28 -2.82 8.51
N ALA A 137 -19.53 -2.82 8.08
CA ALA A 137 -20.09 -3.81 7.14
C ALA A 137 -19.79 -3.47 5.66
N VAL A 138 -18.95 -2.45 5.39
CA VAL A 138 -18.53 -2.11 4.02
C VAL A 138 -17.47 -3.09 3.58
N ASP A 139 -17.82 -4.00 2.67
CA ASP A 139 -16.87 -4.92 2.05
C ASP A 139 -15.91 -4.23 1.07
N THR A 140 -14.91 -4.96 0.63
CA THR A 140 -13.84 -4.43 -0.23
C THR A 140 -14.36 -3.89 -1.56
N GLU A 141 -15.25 -4.62 -2.24
CA GLU A 141 -15.74 -4.18 -3.55
C GLU A 141 -16.64 -2.95 -3.41
N ARG A 142 -17.49 -2.91 -2.42
CA ARG A 142 -18.31 -1.74 -2.13
C ARG A 142 -17.46 -0.51 -1.81
N TYR A 143 -16.37 -0.68 -1.06
CA TYR A 143 -15.42 0.41 -0.82
C TYR A 143 -14.78 0.89 -2.13
N ILE A 144 -14.25 -0.03 -2.95
CA ILE A 144 -13.56 0.26 -4.20
C ILE A 144 -14.48 1.03 -5.15
N GLU A 145 -15.73 0.59 -5.34
CA GLU A 145 -16.69 1.26 -6.21
C GLU A 145 -16.98 2.69 -5.75
N ASN A 146 -17.23 2.90 -4.45
CA ASN A 146 -17.54 4.22 -3.94
C ASN A 146 -16.33 5.15 -3.93
N GLN A 147 -15.15 4.65 -3.57
CA GLN A 147 -13.90 5.43 -3.61
C GLN A 147 -13.58 5.86 -5.05
N THR A 148 -13.70 4.97 -6.01
CA THR A 148 -13.50 5.28 -7.43
C THR A 148 -14.49 6.33 -7.90
N ALA A 149 -15.77 6.19 -7.58
CA ALA A 149 -16.80 7.16 -7.96
C ALA A 149 -16.51 8.56 -7.40
N LEU A 150 -16.05 8.67 -6.14
CA LEU A 150 -15.66 9.95 -5.53
C LEU A 150 -14.47 10.58 -6.25
N PHE A 151 -13.47 9.78 -6.61
CA PHE A 151 -12.31 10.27 -7.35
C PHE A 151 -12.68 10.77 -8.74
N LEU A 152 -13.46 9.99 -9.49
CA LEU A 152 -13.93 10.37 -10.82
C LEU A 152 -14.82 11.62 -10.80
N ALA A 153 -15.73 11.74 -9.84
CA ALA A 153 -16.59 12.90 -9.69
C ALA A 153 -15.78 14.20 -9.51
N LYS A 154 -14.66 14.14 -8.79
CA LYS A 154 -13.78 15.31 -8.60
C LYS A 154 -12.97 15.65 -9.85
N LEU A 155 -12.53 14.64 -10.59
CA LEU A 155 -11.58 14.81 -11.70
C LEU A 155 -12.28 15.11 -13.05
N VAL A 156 -13.55 14.73 -13.20
CA VAL A 156 -14.29 14.88 -14.47
C VAL A 156 -15.17 16.14 -14.47
N GLN A 157 -15.41 16.78 -13.31
CA GLN A 157 -16.25 17.98 -13.20
C GLN A 157 -15.53 19.32 -13.46
N THR A 158 -14.32 19.26 -14.01
CA THR A 158 -13.57 20.46 -14.46
C THR A 158 -13.48 20.50 -15.97
#